data_7125a140a302c026dac1c9d88fec22d0
#
_entry.id   7125a140a302c026dac1c9d88fec22d0
#
_cell.length_a   1.000
_cell.length_b   1.000
_cell.length_c   1.000
_cell.angle_alpha   90.00
_cell.angle_beta   90.00
_cell.angle_gamma   90.00
#
_symmetry.space_group_name_H-M   'P 1'
#
loop_
_entity.id
_entity.type
_entity.pdbx_description
1 polymer ?
#
loop_
_entity_poly.entity_id
_entity_poly.type
_entity_poly.pdbx_seq_one_letter_code
_entity_poly.pdbx_strand_id
1 'polypeptide(L)'
;MIYEYWFARMKNISDSKKKKLREAYGSAKEIYYIEETQLRLQNFLTKKDIEQLKMARKQKDLEEKYYNMEEKGIDFVPYFQKTYPKRLSELDAAPYALYVKGKLPEEDRPSVAIIGARRCSNYGEGQALEYGKCLASAG
;
A
#
# COMPACT_ATOMS: atom_id res chain seq x y z
N MET A 1 7.47 -8.41 -9.73
CA MET A 1 6.70 -7.41 -8.93
C MET A 1 5.19 -7.40 -9.26
N ILE A 2 4.77 -7.83 -10.44
CA ILE A 2 3.36 -7.80 -10.90
C ILE A 2 2.39 -8.51 -9.93
N TYR A 3 2.75 -9.68 -9.40
CA TYR A 3 1.90 -10.38 -8.42
C TYR A 3 1.80 -9.65 -7.07
N GLU A 4 2.86 -8.98 -6.63
CA GLU A 4 2.82 -8.14 -5.41
C GLU A 4 1.92 -6.92 -5.63
N TYR A 5 1.96 -6.33 -6.81
CA TYR A 5 1.05 -5.25 -7.22
C TYR A 5 -0.41 -5.73 -7.27
N TRP A 6 -0.68 -6.91 -7.86
CA TRP A 6 -2.00 -7.54 -7.83
C TRP A 6 -2.52 -7.67 -6.40
N PHE A 7 -1.69 -8.19 -5.51
CA PHE A 7 -2.06 -8.45 -4.13
C PHE A 7 -2.30 -7.17 -3.32
N ALA A 8 -1.46 -6.17 -3.51
CA ALA A 8 -1.60 -4.86 -2.86
C ALA A 8 -2.93 -4.17 -3.20
N ARG A 9 -3.39 -4.29 -4.45
CA ARG A 9 -4.61 -3.62 -4.93
C ARG A 9 -5.92 -4.15 -4.36
N MET A 10 -5.92 -5.28 -3.69
CA MET A 10 -7.14 -5.83 -3.10
C MET A 10 -7.60 -5.00 -1.90
N LYS A 11 -8.64 -4.20 -2.10
CA LYS A 11 -9.16 -3.26 -1.08
C LYS A 11 -9.91 -3.95 0.07
N ASN A 12 -10.47 -5.13 -0.19
CA ASN A 12 -11.35 -5.83 0.76
C ASN A 12 -10.61 -6.84 1.66
N ILE A 13 -9.30 -6.96 1.51
CA ILE A 13 -8.43 -7.76 2.39
C ILE A 13 -7.51 -6.77 3.10
N SER A 14 -7.50 -6.79 4.43
CA SER A 14 -6.65 -5.89 5.21
C SER A 14 -5.16 -6.15 4.96
N ASP A 15 -4.34 -5.11 5.06
CA ASP A 15 -2.89 -5.24 4.82
C ASP A 15 -2.23 -6.18 5.84
N SER A 16 -2.73 -6.24 7.06
CA SER A 16 -2.30 -7.23 8.06
C SER A 16 -2.55 -8.68 7.58
N LYS A 17 -3.73 -8.97 7.02
CA LYS A 17 -4.02 -10.30 6.45
C LYS A 17 -3.15 -10.62 5.24
N LYS A 18 -2.89 -9.62 4.39
CA LYS A 18 -1.98 -9.78 3.24
C LYS A 18 -0.56 -10.12 3.69
N LYS A 19 -0.05 -9.44 4.71
CA LYS A 19 1.27 -9.74 5.29
C LYS A 19 1.34 -11.16 5.83
N LYS A 20 0.35 -11.57 6.64
CA LYS A 20 0.24 -12.95 7.17
C LYS A 20 0.18 -14.00 6.07
N LEU A 21 -0.58 -13.77 4.98
CA LEU A 21 -0.62 -14.68 3.84
C LEU A 21 0.75 -14.78 3.16
N ARG A 22 1.42 -13.65 2.97
CA ARG A 22 2.74 -13.64 2.36
C ARG A 22 3.79 -14.34 3.22
N GLU A 23 3.71 -14.19 4.54
CA GLU A 23 4.55 -14.93 5.50
C GLU A 23 4.31 -16.43 5.43
N ALA A 24 3.04 -16.85 5.34
CA ALA A 24 2.67 -18.26 5.27
C ALA A 24 3.08 -18.94 3.95
N TYR A 25 3.04 -18.23 2.83
CA TYR A 25 3.23 -18.80 1.49
C TYR A 25 4.46 -18.25 0.75
N GLY A 26 5.24 -17.35 1.35
CA GLY A 26 6.50 -16.83 0.83
C GLY A 26 6.37 -15.67 -0.17
N SER A 27 5.39 -15.70 -1.09
CA SER A 27 5.24 -14.64 -2.09
C SER A 27 3.80 -14.45 -2.57
N ALA A 28 3.48 -13.27 -3.11
CA ALA A 28 2.19 -13.04 -3.74
C ALA A 28 1.98 -13.89 -5.00
N LYS A 29 3.07 -14.34 -5.65
CA LYS A 29 2.99 -15.28 -6.77
C LYS A 29 2.47 -16.65 -6.31
N GLU A 30 2.99 -17.19 -5.22
CA GLU A 30 2.49 -18.43 -4.64
C GLU A 30 1.02 -18.30 -4.22
N ILE A 31 0.65 -17.18 -3.59
CA ILE A 31 -0.74 -16.88 -3.23
C ILE A 31 -1.64 -16.78 -4.47
N TYR A 32 -1.13 -16.32 -5.60
CA TYR A 32 -1.92 -16.23 -6.83
C TYR A 32 -2.29 -17.61 -7.38
N TYR A 33 -1.42 -18.61 -7.27
CA TYR A 33 -1.62 -19.95 -7.82
C TYR A 33 -2.13 -20.98 -6.82
N ILE A 34 -2.11 -20.66 -5.52
CA ILE A 34 -2.49 -21.62 -4.48
C ILE A 34 -3.95 -22.07 -4.61
N GLU A 35 -4.23 -23.31 -4.28
CA GLU A 35 -5.58 -23.87 -4.29
C GLU A 35 -6.46 -23.26 -3.17
N GLU A 36 -7.76 -23.20 -3.42
CA GLU A 36 -8.72 -22.69 -2.43
C GLU A 36 -8.73 -23.50 -1.14
N THR A 37 -8.53 -24.80 -1.23
CA THR A 37 -8.42 -25.72 -0.08
C THR A 37 -7.35 -25.29 0.90
N GLN A 38 -6.19 -24.86 0.41
CA GLN A 38 -5.09 -24.36 1.22
C GLN A 38 -5.42 -23.00 1.87
N LEU A 39 -6.10 -22.11 1.15
CA LEU A 39 -6.55 -20.85 1.72
C LEU A 39 -7.57 -21.04 2.84
N ARG A 40 -8.43 -22.05 2.75
CA ARG A 40 -9.42 -22.41 3.78
C ARG A 40 -8.80 -22.91 5.08
N LEU A 41 -7.56 -23.39 5.07
CA LEU A 41 -6.82 -23.79 6.26
C LEU A 41 -6.31 -22.59 7.08
N GLN A 42 -6.36 -21.39 6.52
CA GLN A 42 -5.91 -20.18 7.21
C GLN A 42 -7.01 -19.62 8.12
N ASN A 43 -6.88 -19.80 9.41
CA ASN A 43 -7.88 -19.40 10.42
C ASN A 43 -8.20 -17.89 10.44
N PHE A 44 -7.31 -17.06 9.93
CA PHE A 44 -7.49 -15.60 9.86
C PHE A 44 -8.22 -15.13 8.61
N LEU A 45 -8.48 -16.02 7.63
CA LEU A 45 -9.24 -15.68 6.43
C LEU A 45 -10.72 -15.99 6.63
N THR A 46 -11.57 -15.05 6.21
CA THR A 46 -13.00 -15.28 6.10
C THR A 46 -13.37 -15.86 4.73
N LYS A 47 -14.54 -16.46 4.61
CA LYS A 47 -15.08 -16.89 3.30
C LYS A 47 -15.08 -15.74 2.28
N LYS A 48 -15.40 -14.51 2.74
CA LYS A 48 -15.39 -13.31 1.90
C LYS A 48 -13.99 -12.98 1.39
N ASP A 49 -12.96 -13.12 2.22
CA ASP A 49 -11.57 -12.89 1.81
C ASP A 49 -11.15 -13.87 0.69
N ILE A 50 -11.51 -15.13 0.83
CA ILE A 50 -11.21 -16.18 -0.17
C ILE A 50 -11.93 -15.89 -1.49
N GLU A 51 -13.20 -15.50 -1.45
CA GLU A 51 -13.94 -15.10 -2.65
C GLU A 51 -13.30 -13.87 -3.33
N GLN A 52 -12.81 -12.89 -2.57
CA GLN A 52 -12.10 -11.73 -3.12
C GLN A 52 -10.79 -12.14 -3.82
N LEU A 53 -10.03 -13.06 -3.25
CA LEU A 53 -8.83 -13.62 -3.88
C LEU A 53 -9.17 -14.30 -5.21
N LYS A 54 -10.22 -15.12 -5.25
CA LYS A 54 -10.69 -15.80 -6.46
C LYS A 54 -11.11 -14.81 -7.56
N MET A 55 -11.88 -13.79 -7.18
CA MET A 55 -12.33 -12.76 -8.12
C MET A 55 -11.16 -11.94 -8.67
N ALA A 56 -10.20 -11.59 -7.81
CA ALA A 56 -9.03 -10.81 -8.21
C ALA A 56 -8.12 -11.57 -9.21
N ARG A 57 -8.03 -12.91 -9.12
CA ARG A 57 -7.28 -13.74 -10.07
C ARG A 57 -7.85 -13.72 -11.50
N LYS A 58 -9.14 -13.39 -11.66
CA LYS A 58 -9.81 -13.33 -12.97
C LYS A 58 -9.50 -12.05 -13.76
N GLN A 59 -8.84 -11.07 -13.14
CA GLN A 59 -8.48 -9.81 -13.79
C GLN A 59 -7.37 -10.05 -14.81
N LYS A 60 -7.65 -9.79 -16.10
CA LYS A 60 -6.72 -10.03 -17.21
C LYS A 60 -5.80 -8.83 -17.50
N ASP A 61 -6.12 -7.66 -17.00
CA ASP A 61 -5.44 -6.37 -17.27
C ASP A 61 -4.36 -6.00 -16.24
N LEU A 62 -3.88 -6.99 -15.51
CA LEU A 62 -2.94 -6.78 -14.41
C LEU A 62 -1.59 -6.21 -14.88
N GLU A 63 -1.03 -6.81 -15.93
CA GLU A 63 0.25 -6.40 -16.50
C GLU A 63 0.16 -5.00 -17.11
N GLU A 64 -0.87 -4.75 -17.92
CA GLU A 64 -1.11 -3.46 -18.51
C GLU A 64 -1.20 -2.36 -17.44
N LYS A 65 -1.95 -2.59 -16.37
CA LYS A 65 -2.09 -1.63 -15.27
C LYS A 65 -0.78 -1.40 -14.52
N TYR A 66 0.04 -2.43 -14.37
CA TYR A 66 1.34 -2.33 -13.72
C TYR A 66 2.28 -1.46 -14.58
N TYR A 67 2.41 -1.75 -15.88
CA TYR A 67 3.26 -0.98 -16.77
C TYR A 67 2.77 0.47 -16.97
N ASN A 68 1.47 0.70 -17.10
CA ASN A 68 0.89 2.05 -17.14
C ASN A 68 1.20 2.87 -15.87
N MET A 69 1.37 2.24 -14.73
CA MET A 69 1.79 2.89 -13.49
C MET A 69 3.26 3.32 -13.59
N GLU A 70 4.14 2.42 -14.03
CA GLU A 70 5.57 2.71 -14.23
C GLU A 70 5.79 3.81 -15.27
N GLU A 71 5.08 3.78 -16.40
CA GLU A 71 5.13 4.83 -17.44
C GLU A 71 4.74 6.22 -16.92
N LYS A 72 3.86 6.29 -15.91
CA LYS A 72 3.50 7.53 -15.22
C LYS A 72 4.53 7.99 -14.18
N GLY A 73 5.67 7.31 -14.09
CA GLY A 73 6.71 7.59 -13.10
C GLY A 73 6.26 7.32 -11.66
N ILE A 74 5.42 6.30 -11.46
CA ILE A 74 4.98 5.88 -10.13
C ILE A 74 5.69 4.59 -9.78
N ASP A 75 6.50 4.62 -8.72
CA ASP A 75 7.18 3.45 -8.17
C ASP A 75 6.25 2.65 -7.26
N PHE A 76 6.34 1.33 -7.34
CA PHE A 76 5.64 0.41 -6.46
C PHE A 76 6.59 -0.15 -5.41
N VAL A 77 6.38 0.21 -4.14
CA VAL A 77 7.27 -0.11 -3.03
C VAL A 77 6.54 -0.98 -1.99
N PRO A 78 6.62 -2.32 -2.06
CA PRO A 78 6.09 -3.22 -1.03
C PRO A 78 6.84 -3.10 0.30
N TYR A 79 6.17 -3.45 1.40
CA TYR A 79 6.67 -3.28 2.77
C TYR A 79 7.99 -4.01 3.08
N PHE A 80 8.34 -5.03 2.33
CA PHE A 80 9.57 -5.81 2.50
C PHE A 80 10.77 -5.27 1.69
N GLN A 81 10.57 -4.23 0.89
CA GLN A 81 11.68 -3.56 0.18
C GLN A 81 12.45 -2.64 1.11
N LYS A 82 13.78 -2.56 0.89
CA LYS A 82 14.68 -1.68 1.67
C LYS A 82 14.32 -0.19 1.55
N THR A 83 13.68 0.19 0.45
CA THR A 83 13.22 1.56 0.20
C THR A 83 11.89 1.90 0.87
N TYR A 84 11.23 0.91 1.51
CA TYR A 84 10.02 1.17 2.28
C TYR A 84 10.36 1.93 3.57
N PRO A 85 9.68 3.05 3.89
CA PRO A 85 10.02 3.87 5.05
C PRO A 85 9.97 3.08 6.36
N LYS A 86 11.07 3.09 7.12
CA LYS A 86 11.19 2.35 8.39
C LYS A 86 10.15 2.80 9.40
N ARG A 87 9.97 4.11 9.59
CA ARG A 87 8.94 4.66 10.49
C ARG A 87 7.53 4.16 10.17
N LEU A 88 7.23 3.94 8.87
CA LEU A 88 5.95 3.42 8.44
C LEU A 88 5.83 1.92 8.71
N SER A 89 6.93 1.16 8.55
CA SER A 89 6.95 -0.28 8.81
C SER A 89 6.72 -0.64 10.27
N GLU A 90 7.00 0.28 11.20
CA GLU A 90 6.81 0.12 12.65
C GLU A 90 5.33 0.21 13.09
N LEU A 91 4.45 0.65 12.21
CA LEU A 91 3.02 0.73 12.50
C LEU A 91 2.34 -0.64 12.35
N ASP A 92 1.48 -1.00 13.30
CA ASP A 92 0.70 -2.26 13.25
C ASP A 92 -0.13 -2.38 11.96
N ALA A 93 -0.69 -1.26 11.50
CA ALA A 93 -1.50 -1.15 10.29
C ALA A 93 -0.72 -0.60 9.09
N ALA A 94 0.59 -0.78 9.04
CA ALA A 94 1.40 -0.32 7.92
C ALA A 94 0.88 -0.88 6.58
N PRO A 95 0.74 -0.03 5.54
CA PRO A 95 0.30 -0.47 4.22
C PRO A 95 1.15 -1.61 3.65
N TYR A 96 0.53 -2.52 2.91
CA TYR A 96 1.24 -3.61 2.24
C TYR A 96 2.24 -3.08 1.19
N ALA A 97 1.89 -2.00 0.51
CA ALA A 97 2.75 -1.33 -0.44
C ALA A 97 2.40 0.16 -0.56
N LEU A 98 3.36 0.93 -1.01
CA LEU A 98 3.21 2.34 -1.36
C LEU A 98 3.28 2.52 -2.88
N TYR A 99 2.57 3.53 -3.36
CA TYR A 99 2.68 4.06 -4.72
C TYR A 99 3.34 5.43 -4.61
N VAL A 100 4.57 5.52 -5.06
CA VAL A 100 5.42 6.69 -4.86
C VAL A 100 5.59 7.43 -6.18
N LYS A 101 5.22 8.70 -6.23
CA LYS A 101 5.53 9.60 -7.33
C LYS A 101 6.59 10.60 -6.87
N GLY A 102 7.76 10.53 -7.48
CA GLY A 102 8.93 11.30 -7.05
C GLY A 102 9.80 10.54 -6.06
N LYS A 103 10.30 11.20 -5.03
CA LYS A 103 11.23 10.63 -4.05
C LYS A 103 10.59 10.58 -2.67
N LEU A 104 10.79 9.48 -1.97
CA LEU A 104 10.50 9.41 -0.53
C LEU A 104 11.48 10.29 0.23
N PRO A 105 11.05 10.97 1.32
CA PRO A 105 11.94 11.75 2.16
C PRO A 105 12.97 10.85 2.86
N GLU A 106 14.13 11.41 3.18
CA GLU A 106 15.12 10.75 4.02
C GLU A 106 14.57 10.51 5.42
N GLU A 107 14.89 9.37 6.03
CA GLU A 107 14.26 8.92 7.29
C GLU A 107 14.60 9.78 8.50
N ASP A 108 15.75 10.40 8.51
CA ASP A 108 16.29 11.25 9.58
C ASP A 108 15.87 12.71 9.50
N ARG A 109 15.19 13.12 8.43
CA ARG A 109 14.63 14.48 8.34
C ARG A 109 13.50 14.70 9.33
N PRO A 110 13.46 15.87 9.99
CA PRO A 110 12.32 16.29 10.79
C PRO A 110 11.05 16.29 9.92
N SER A 111 9.95 15.81 10.47
CA SER A 111 8.67 15.81 9.77
C SER A 111 7.58 16.43 10.63
N VAL A 112 6.70 17.22 10.00
CA VAL A 112 5.56 17.85 10.64
C VAL A 112 4.30 17.42 9.92
N ALA A 113 3.29 16.95 10.67
CA ALA A 113 1.99 16.61 10.13
C ALA A 113 1.04 17.82 10.23
N ILE A 114 0.49 18.23 9.09
CA ILE A 114 -0.60 19.21 9.04
C ILE A 114 -1.90 18.43 8.92
N ILE A 115 -2.73 18.49 9.97
CA ILE A 115 -3.98 17.73 10.05
C ILE A 115 -5.17 18.69 10.19
N GLY A 116 -6.36 18.25 9.71
CA GLY A 116 -7.56 19.04 9.80
C GLY A 116 -8.81 18.30 9.34
N ALA A 117 -9.95 18.99 9.36
CA ALA A 117 -11.21 18.45 8.89
C ALA A 117 -11.19 18.22 7.36
N ARG A 118 -11.90 17.17 6.88
CA ARG A 118 -12.05 16.90 5.43
C ARG A 118 -12.75 18.04 4.68
N ARG A 119 -13.64 18.75 5.36
CA ARG A 119 -14.28 19.97 4.89
C ARG A 119 -13.82 21.09 5.83
N CYS A 120 -12.72 21.74 5.47
CA CYS A 120 -12.19 22.87 6.22
C CYS A 120 -12.88 24.18 5.81
N SER A 121 -12.79 25.19 6.67
CA SER A 121 -13.15 26.55 6.32
C SER A 121 -12.06 27.18 5.42
N ASN A 122 -12.39 28.28 4.73
CA ASN A 122 -11.41 29.04 3.93
C ASN A 122 -10.21 29.50 4.79
N TYR A 123 -10.46 29.82 6.06
CA TYR A 123 -9.39 30.13 7.02
C TYR A 123 -8.47 28.93 7.25
N GLY A 124 -9.05 27.74 7.51
CA GLY A 124 -8.28 26.51 7.73
C GLY A 124 -7.44 26.11 6.50
N GLU A 125 -7.98 26.28 5.30
CA GLU A 125 -7.26 26.07 4.04
C GLU A 125 -6.11 27.06 3.90
N GLY A 126 -6.34 28.34 4.13
CA GLY A 126 -5.32 29.39 4.09
C GLY A 126 -4.18 29.11 5.07
N GLN A 127 -4.49 28.74 6.31
CA GLN A 127 -3.46 28.40 7.32
C GLN A 127 -2.67 27.16 6.94
N ALA A 128 -3.32 26.10 6.42
CA ALA A 128 -2.63 24.90 5.99
C ALA A 128 -1.64 25.17 4.85
N LEU A 129 -2.03 26.02 3.89
CA LEU A 129 -1.16 26.45 2.78
C LEU A 129 0.02 27.29 3.27
N GLU A 130 -0.22 28.23 4.19
CA GLU A 130 0.82 29.08 4.76
C GLU A 130 1.86 28.26 5.54
N TYR A 131 1.41 27.42 6.48
CA TYR A 131 2.31 26.53 7.22
C TYR A 131 3.05 25.56 6.31
N GLY A 132 2.35 25.00 5.31
CA GLY A 132 3.00 24.11 4.32
C GLY A 132 4.12 24.80 3.56
N LYS A 133 3.92 26.04 3.12
CA LYS A 133 4.96 26.85 2.46
C LYS A 133 6.12 27.17 3.37
N CYS A 134 5.84 27.64 4.58
CA CYS A 134 6.88 27.98 5.56
C CYS A 134 7.74 26.76 5.90
N LEU A 135 7.13 25.62 6.21
CA LEU A 135 7.83 24.38 6.57
C LEU A 135 8.65 23.85 5.38
N ALA A 136 8.09 23.84 4.18
CA ALA A 136 8.81 23.40 2.98
C ALA A 136 10.00 24.32 2.62
N SER A 137 9.93 25.61 2.95
CA SER A 137 11.02 26.56 2.74
C SER A 137 12.13 26.43 3.80
N ALA A 138 11.80 25.89 4.96
CA ALA A 138 12.77 25.68 6.04
C ALA A 138 13.55 24.35 5.92
N GLY A 139 13.24 23.50 4.95
CA GLY A 139 13.86 22.20 4.70
C GLY A 139 12.98 21.07 5.13
#